data_52aafa3b58f2f04bc4aee00b8f39c181
#
_entry.id   52aafa3b58f2f04bc4aee00b8f39c181
#
_cell.length_a   1.000
_cell.length_b   1.000
_cell.length_c   1.000
_cell.angle_alpha   90.00
_cell.angle_beta   90.00
_cell.angle_gamma   90.00
#
_symmetry.space_group_name_H-M   'P 1'
#
loop_
_entity.id
_entity.type
_entity.pdbx_description
1 polymer ?
#
loop_
_entity_poly.entity_id
_entity_poly.type
_entity_poly.pdbx_seq_one_letter_code
_entity_poly.pdbx_strand_id
1 'polypeptide(L)'
;MIAAVFLLAALQPAVSPIENEIVVIGRRLNSISAMVGKDQKGRFTCSLDKSSGNINLDKRLCKTTVRCIRDGAIGDSAIKTCVDAEKPKLLAKLRRELKGSRE
;
A
#
# COMPACT_ATOMS: atom_id res chain seq x y z
N MET A 1 33.48 28.71 21.29
CA MET A 1 33.30 27.31 21.70
C MET A 1 31.84 26.85 21.69
N ILE A 2 30.89 27.74 21.66
CA ILE A 2 29.46 27.43 21.70
C ILE A 2 28.86 27.23 20.29
N ALA A 3 29.54 27.75 19.27
CA ALA A 3 29.04 27.73 17.90
C ALA A 3 28.97 26.33 17.23
N ALA A 4 29.75 25.38 17.75
CA ALA A 4 29.79 24.03 17.15
C ALA A 4 28.52 23.20 17.39
N VAL A 5 27.73 23.57 18.41
CA VAL A 5 26.51 22.80 18.77
C VAL A 5 25.35 23.07 17.82
N PHE A 6 25.31 24.25 17.20
CA PHE A 6 24.22 24.62 16.30
C PHE A 6 24.33 23.98 14.90
N LEU A 7 25.52 23.57 14.50
CA LEU A 7 25.74 22.93 13.20
C LEU A 7 25.17 21.52 13.11
N LEU A 8 25.05 20.82 14.23
CA LEU A 8 24.50 19.45 14.25
C LEU A 8 22.99 19.42 14.02
N ALA A 9 22.26 20.43 14.46
CA ALA A 9 20.81 20.49 14.24
C ALA A 9 20.44 20.76 12.78
N ALA A 10 21.33 21.45 12.03
CA ALA A 10 21.11 21.75 10.62
C ALA A 10 21.37 20.58 9.67
N LEU A 11 21.98 19.49 10.16
CA LEU A 11 22.35 18.34 9.35
C LEU A 11 21.32 17.21 9.36
N GLN A 12 20.20 17.37 10.05
CA GLN A 12 19.14 16.37 10.03
C GLN A 12 18.43 16.37 8.68
N PRO A 13 18.37 15.22 7.98
CA PRO A 13 17.68 15.18 6.70
C PRO A 13 16.18 15.38 6.91
N ALA A 14 15.61 16.26 6.12
CA ALA A 14 14.15 16.42 6.08
C ALA A 14 13.55 15.20 5.39
N VAL A 15 12.48 14.64 5.97
CA VAL A 15 11.72 13.57 5.33
C VAL A 15 10.96 14.17 4.15
N SER A 16 11.08 13.57 2.95
CA SER A 16 10.41 14.09 1.76
C SER A 16 8.89 13.95 1.91
N PRO A 17 8.09 14.85 1.28
CA PRO A 17 6.63 14.71 1.29
C PRO A 17 6.15 13.37 0.73
N ILE A 18 6.83 12.81 -0.27
CA ILE A 18 6.49 11.51 -0.85
C ILE A 18 6.70 10.39 0.18
N GLU A 19 7.82 10.41 0.91
CA GLU A 19 8.09 9.38 1.92
C GLU A 19 7.08 9.47 3.08
N ASN A 20 6.68 10.66 3.49
CA ASN A 20 5.61 10.83 4.49
C ASN A 20 4.28 10.25 3.98
N GLU A 21 3.94 10.51 2.73
CA GLU A 21 2.73 10.01 2.10
C GLU A 21 2.74 8.47 2.04
N ILE A 22 3.86 7.88 1.66
CA ILE A 22 4.03 6.42 1.62
C ILE A 22 3.86 5.79 3.00
N VAL A 23 4.38 6.41 4.04
CA VAL A 23 4.23 5.90 5.42
C VAL A 23 2.75 5.92 5.84
N VAL A 24 2.05 7.01 5.57
CA VAL A 24 0.62 7.14 5.91
C VAL A 24 -0.22 6.12 5.12
N ILE A 25 0.01 6.02 3.82
CA ILE A 25 -0.71 5.07 2.97
C ILE A 25 -0.42 3.64 3.39
N GLY A 26 0.82 3.33 3.74
CA GLY A 26 1.21 2.00 4.22
C GLY A 26 0.48 1.60 5.49
N ARG A 27 0.31 2.52 6.43
CA ARG A 27 -0.48 2.28 7.65
C ARG A 27 -1.95 2.02 7.32
N ARG A 28 -2.52 2.79 6.41
CA ARG A 28 -3.91 2.59 5.97
C ARG A 28 -4.05 1.24 5.29
N LEU A 29 -3.10 0.89 4.42
CA LEU A 29 -3.12 -0.37 3.70
C LEU A 29 -3.18 -1.58 4.65
N ASN A 30 -2.47 -1.52 5.76
CA ASN A 30 -2.48 -2.60 6.75
C ASN A 30 -3.82 -2.76 7.46
N SER A 31 -4.67 -1.74 7.47
CA SER A 31 -5.98 -1.78 8.11
C SER A 31 -7.14 -2.01 7.14
N ILE A 32 -6.85 -2.12 5.84
CA ILE A 32 -7.87 -2.32 4.82
C ILE A 32 -8.14 -3.80 4.63
N SER A 33 -9.42 -4.16 4.61
CA SER A 33 -9.88 -5.51 4.30
C SER A 33 -10.57 -5.51 2.95
N ALA A 34 -10.20 -6.49 2.11
CA ALA A 34 -10.83 -6.70 0.82
C ALA A 34 -11.89 -7.79 0.94
N MET A 35 -13.06 -7.52 0.39
CA MET A 35 -14.17 -8.49 0.31
C MET A 35 -14.32 -8.91 -1.13
N VAL A 36 -14.14 -10.21 -1.38
CA VAL A 36 -14.21 -10.79 -2.72
C VAL A 36 -15.39 -11.74 -2.80
N GLY A 37 -16.18 -11.61 -3.85
CA GLY A 37 -17.29 -12.49 -4.16
C GLY A 37 -17.28 -12.81 -5.64
N LYS A 38 -18.36 -13.41 -6.10
CA LYS A 38 -18.59 -13.66 -7.52
C LYS A 38 -19.96 -13.14 -7.90
N ASP A 39 -20.07 -12.56 -9.09
CA ASP A 39 -21.36 -12.15 -9.64
C ASP A 39 -22.09 -13.38 -10.26
N GLN A 40 -23.28 -13.13 -10.82
CA GLN A 40 -24.10 -14.17 -11.42
C GLN A 40 -23.44 -14.84 -12.63
N LYS A 41 -22.48 -14.16 -13.26
CA LYS A 41 -21.73 -14.67 -14.41
C LYS A 41 -20.43 -15.38 -14.00
N GLY A 42 -20.21 -15.56 -12.70
CA GLY A 42 -19.00 -16.20 -12.19
C GLY A 42 -17.76 -15.33 -12.20
N ARG A 43 -17.88 -14.03 -12.45
CA ARG A 43 -16.76 -13.08 -12.43
C ARG A 43 -16.50 -12.63 -11.01
N PHE A 44 -15.23 -12.49 -10.66
CA PHE A 44 -14.86 -11.99 -9.36
C PHE A 44 -15.26 -10.53 -9.18
N THR A 45 -15.82 -10.23 -8.01
CA THR A 45 -16.09 -8.87 -7.56
C THR A 45 -15.22 -8.59 -6.34
N CYS A 46 -14.77 -7.36 -6.17
CA CYS A 46 -13.96 -6.97 -5.03
C CYS A 46 -14.37 -5.59 -4.55
N SER A 47 -14.52 -5.44 -3.24
CA SER A 47 -14.72 -4.16 -2.59
C SER A 47 -13.81 -4.06 -1.38
N LEU A 48 -13.44 -2.83 -1.03
CA LEU A 48 -12.62 -2.55 0.14
C LEU A 48 -13.49 -1.88 1.20
N ASP A 49 -13.26 -2.21 2.47
CA ASP A 49 -13.95 -1.56 3.58
C ASP A 49 -13.54 -0.09 3.76
N LYS A 50 -12.32 0.25 3.34
CA LYS A 50 -11.75 1.60 3.40
C LYS A 50 -10.85 1.83 2.20
N SER A 51 -10.67 3.10 1.83
CA SER A 51 -9.70 3.47 0.82
C SER A 51 -8.34 3.73 1.45
N SER A 52 -7.28 3.42 0.71
CA SER A 52 -5.91 3.83 1.07
C SER A 52 -5.68 5.33 0.88
N GLY A 53 -6.57 6.01 0.16
CA GLY A 53 -6.39 7.38 -0.28
C GLY A 53 -5.79 7.48 -1.68
N ASN A 54 -5.47 6.36 -2.32
CA ASN A 54 -4.95 6.32 -3.68
C ASN A 54 -5.74 5.28 -4.47
N ILE A 55 -6.46 5.74 -5.50
CA ILE A 55 -7.37 4.88 -6.25
C ILE A 55 -6.65 3.76 -7.01
N ASN A 56 -5.45 4.03 -7.51
CA ASN A 56 -4.67 3.02 -8.23
C ASN A 56 -4.19 1.92 -7.28
N LEU A 57 -3.77 2.29 -6.08
CA LEU A 57 -3.39 1.32 -5.06
C LEU A 57 -4.60 0.48 -4.62
N ASP A 58 -5.76 1.10 -4.44
CA ASP A 58 -6.99 0.40 -4.08
C ASP A 58 -7.35 -0.65 -5.14
N LYS A 59 -7.26 -0.30 -6.42
CA LYS A 59 -7.51 -1.22 -7.52
C LYS A 59 -6.51 -2.37 -7.54
N ARG A 60 -5.24 -2.09 -7.27
CA ARG A 60 -4.19 -3.12 -7.22
C ARG A 60 -4.37 -4.06 -6.04
N LEU A 61 -4.80 -3.54 -4.91
CA LEU A 61 -5.08 -4.36 -3.74
C LEU A 61 -6.19 -5.37 -4.05
N CYS A 62 -7.27 -4.93 -4.71
CA CYS A 62 -8.33 -5.83 -5.15
C CYS A 62 -7.83 -6.87 -6.16
N LYS A 63 -7.07 -6.45 -7.16
CA LYS A 63 -6.50 -7.39 -8.14
C LYS A 63 -5.58 -8.42 -7.48
N THR A 64 -4.77 -7.99 -6.54
CA THR A 64 -3.87 -8.87 -5.79
C THR A 64 -4.65 -9.89 -4.97
N THR A 65 -5.70 -9.45 -4.30
CA THR A 65 -6.56 -10.34 -3.51
C THR A 65 -7.22 -11.40 -4.38
N VAL A 66 -7.78 -11.00 -5.51
CA VAL A 66 -8.39 -11.93 -6.47
C VAL A 66 -7.34 -12.92 -7.00
N ARG A 67 -6.14 -12.44 -7.33
CA ARG A 67 -5.06 -13.31 -7.80
C ARG A 67 -4.67 -14.34 -6.75
N CYS A 68 -4.56 -13.93 -5.48
CA CYS A 68 -4.27 -14.85 -4.38
C CYS A 68 -5.30 -15.98 -4.31
N ILE A 69 -6.58 -15.64 -4.47
CA ILE A 69 -7.66 -16.63 -4.48
C ILE A 69 -7.55 -17.56 -5.68
N ARG A 70 -7.30 -17.02 -6.85
CA ARG A 70 -7.10 -17.84 -8.08
C ARG A 70 -5.92 -18.78 -7.96
N ASP A 71 -4.86 -18.34 -7.27
CA ASP A 71 -3.63 -19.13 -7.10
C ASP A 71 -3.78 -20.18 -5.99
N GLY A 72 -4.94 -20.26 -5.35
CA GLY A 72 -5.25 -21.34 -4.42
C GLY A 72 -5.30 -20.97 -2.96
N ALA A 73 -5.21 -19.68 -2.60
CA ALA A 73 -5.40 -19.25 -1.22
C ALA A 73 -6.85 -19.47 -0.83
N ILE A 74 -7.10 -20.35 0.14
CA ILE A 74 -8.44 -20.71 0.61
C ILE A 74 -8.55 -20.30 2.07
N GLY A 75 -9.63 -19.57 2.38
CA GLY A 75 -9.91 -19.08 3.72
C GLY A 75 -9.22 -17.73 4.01
N ASP A 76 -9.77 -17.00 4.97
CA ASP A 76 -9.35 -15.62 5.25
C ASP A 76 -7.88 -15.53 5.65
N SER A 77 -7.39 -16.47 6.44
CA SER A 77 -6.00 -16.46 6.90
C SER A 77 -5.01 -16.64 5.75
N ALA A 78 -5.26 -17.60 4.84
CA ALA A 78 -4.39 -17.84 3.70
C ALA A 78 -4.41 -16.67 2.72
N ILE A 79 -5.58 -16.09 2.48
CA ILE A 79 -5.74 -14.93 1.62
C ILE A 79 -4.97 -13.74 2.20
N LYS A 80 -5.15 -13.49 3.49
CA LYS A 80 -4.45 -12.40 4.18
C LYS A 80 -2.93 -12.56 4.11
N THR A 81 -2.42 -13.75 4.34
CA THR A 81 -0.99 -14.03 4.27
C THR A 81 -0.46 -13.76 2.87
N CYS A 82 -1.16 -14.21 1.83
CA CYS A 82 -0.80 -13.98 0.44
C CYS A 82 -0.78 -12.48 0.11
N VAL A 83 -1.82 -11.76 0.47
CA VAL A 83 -1.94 -10.32 0.21
C VAL A 83 -0.89 -9.54 0.98
N ASP A 84 -0.67 -9.87 2.26
CA ASP A 84 0.32 -9.18 3.08
C ASP A 84 1.73 -9.32 2.51
N ALA A 85 2.06 -10.45 1.90
CA ALA A 85 3.34 -10.66 1.23
C ALA A 85 3.52 -9.75 0.02
N GLU A 86 2.44 -9.32 -0.62
CA GLU A 86 2.46 -8.46 -1.80
C GLU A 86 2.44 -6.96 -1.46
N LYS A 87 2.01 -6.58 -0.27
CA LYS A 87 1.88 -5.17 0.13
C LYS A 87 3.16 -4.35 -0.04
N PRO A 88 4.35 -4.83 0.35
CA PRO A 88 5.58 -4.08 0.12
C PRO A 88 5.84 -3.77 -1.35
N LYS A 89 5.50 -4.70 -2.25
CA LYS A 89 5.64 -4.49 -3.70
C LYS A 89 4.67 -3.44 -4.21
N LEU A 90 3.44 -3.44 -3.71
CA LEU A 90 2.43 -2.43 -4.05
C LEU A 90 2.88 -1.04 -3.64
N LEU A 91 3.44 -0.90 -2.44
CA LEU A 91 3.95 0.37 -1.94
C LEU A 91 5.18 0.83 -2.71
N ALA A 92 6.08 -0.07 -3.07
CA ALA A 92 7.26 0.26 -3.87
C ALA A 92 6.86 0.79 -5.26
N LYS A 93 5.86 0.19 -5.88
CA LYS A 93 5.34 0.64 -7.16
C LYS A 93 4.70 2.02 -7.03
N LEU A 94 3.90 2.24 -6.00
CA LEU A 94 3.30 3.54 -5.73
C LEU A 94 4.36 4.62 -5.53
N ARG A 95 5.41 4.32 -4.77
CA ARG A 95 6.51 5.26 -4.55
C ARG A 95 7.12 5.69 -5.87
N ARG A 96 7.39 4.77 -6.78
CA ARG A 96 7.94 5.09 -8.11
C ARG A 96 6.99 5.97 -8.92
N GLU A 97 5.71 5.70 -8.86
CA GLU A 97 4.70 6.48 -9.59
C GLU A 97 4.58 7.90 -9.05
N LEU A 98 4.58 8.05 -7.72
CA LEU A 98 4.52 9.38 -7.10
C LEU A 98 5.75 10.21 -7.42
N LYS A 99 6.93 9.61 -7.43
CA LYS A 99 8.16 10.28 -7.81
C LYS A 99 8.14 10.69 -9.27
N GLY A 100 7.72 9.80 -10.16
CA GLY A 100 7.65 10.08 -11.60
C GLY A 100 6.65 11.18 -11.94
N SER A 101 5.51 11.22 -11.28
CA SER A 101 4.49 12.24 -11.57
C SER A 101 4.82 13.61 -11.02
N ARG A 102 5.74 13.73 -10.06
CA ARG A 102 6.14 15.00 -9.44
C ARG A 102 7.46 15.54 -9.98
N GLU A 103 8.18 14.76 -10.73
CA GLU A 103 9.40 15.16 -11.42
C GLU A 103 9.06 15.66 -12.83
#